data_71c6bad15cdc6e91ea38ff940183988b
#
_entry.id   71c6bad15cdc6e91ea38ff940183988b
#
_cell.length_a   1.000
_cell.length_b   1.000
_cell.length_c   1.000
_cell.angle_alpha   90.00
_cell.angle_beta   90.00
_cell.angle_gamma   90.00
#
_symmetry.space_group_name_H-M   'P 1'
#
loop_
_entity.id
_entity.type
_entity.pdbx_description
1 polymer ?
#
loop_
_entity_poly.entity_id
_entity_poly.type
_entity_poly.pdbx_seq_one_letter_code
_entity_poly.pdbx_strand_id
1 'polypeptide(L)'
;MNRLLIAQGLDYQTIERGIDGIDLEELEGHFKTGKIKFFYTIPRFHYPLGHSYSEQDKRAILDLAAKYGVYIVEDDYLGDLDSKKGQTFHYLDTEERVIYIKSFSTSLFPALRITALILPNAIKEAFVAYKNILDYDSNLIMQKALSLYIDSQLFEKNRLARLSNQEDYQKQIEERLDNTPCPLPHFPLHDGLLLDLRQYPKIASLKHSQLGL
;
A
#
# COMPACT_ATOMS: atom_id res chain seq x y z
N MET A 1 0.94 -7.37 -9.38
CA MET A 1 2.03 -6.62 -10.04
C MET A 1 2.94 -7.55 -10.84
N ASN A 2 3.66 -8.50 -10.23
CA ASN A 2 4.68 -9.34 -10.90
C ASN A 2 4.19 -10.04 -12.18
N ARG A 3 2.97 -10.63 -12.18
CA ARG A 3 2.41 -11.28 -13.39
C ARG A 3 2.25 -10.33 -14.58
N LEU A 4 1.93 -9.06 -14.31
CA LEU A 4 1.81 -8.03 -15.35
C LEU A 4 3.18 -7.67 -15.94
N LEU A 5 4.19 -7.49 -15.09
CA LEU A 5 5.56 -7.20 -15.52
C LEU A 5 6.11 -8.35 -16.39
N ILE A 6 5.92 -9.59 -15.95
CA ILE A 6 6.30 -10.79 -16.73
C ILE A 6 5.59 -10.80 -18.08
N ALA A 7 4.28 -10.55 -18.12
CA ALA A 7 3.49 -10.55 -19.34
C ALA A 7 3.92 -9.45 -20.34
N GLN A 8 4.48 -8.35 -19.82
CA GLN A 8 5.03 -7.26 -20.62
C GLN A 8 6.52 -7.45 -20.99
N GLY A 9 7.14 -8.55 -20.57
CA GLY A 9 8.55 -8.81 -20.80
C GLY A 9 9.50 -7.84 -20.08
N LEU A 10 9.04 -7.27 -18.97
CA LEU A 10 9.83 -6.33 -18.17
C LEU A 10 10.58 -7.07 -17.07
N ASP A 11 11.87 -6.74 -16.95
CA ASP A 11 12.67 -7.22 -15.82
C ASP A 11 12.26 -6.51 -14.53
N TYR A 12 12.21 -7.26 -13.45
CA TYR A 12 11.95 -6.73 -12.13
C TYR A 12 12.79 -7.44 -11.07
N GLN A 13 13.00 -6.75 -9.98
CA GLN A 13 13.63 -7.30 -8.78
C GLN A 13 12.66 -7.16 -7.61
N THR A 14 12.76 -8.06 -6.65
CA THR A 14 11.95 -8.03 -5.44
C THR A 14 12.85 -7.75 -4.25
N ILE A 15 12.33 -7.00 -3.30
CA ILE A 15 12.92 -6.82 -1.97
C ILE A 15 11.96 -7.39 -0.93
N GLU A 16 12.49 -8.15 0.01
CA GLU A 16 11.67 -8.67 1.09
C GLU A 16 11.27 -7.56 2.05
N ARG A 17 10.03 -7.63 2.50
CA ARG A 17 9.50 -6.73 3.52
C ARG A 17 9.04 -7.54 4.72
N GLY A 18 9.79 -7.44 5.79
CA GLY A 18 9.50 -8.06 7.08
C GLY A 18 8.59 -7.21 7.95
N ILE A 19 8.41 -7.67 9.18
CA ILE A 19 7.68 -6.94 10.22
C ILE A 19 8.40 -5.63 10.62
N ASP A 20 9.73 -5.59 10.45
CA ASP A 20 10.57 -4.43 10.75
C ASP A 20 10.80 -3.53 9.52
N GLY A 21 10.10 -3.79 8.40
CA GLY A 21 10.23 -3.03 7.16
C GLY A 21 11.07 -3.73 6.11
N ILE A 22 11.85 -2.96 5.35
CA ILE A 22 12.77 -3.43 4.30
C ILE A 22 14.21 -3.16 4.70
N ASP A 23 15.13 -3.94 4.13
CA ASP A 23 16.56 -3.66 4.24
C ASP A 23 16.94 -2.50 3.31
N LEU A 24 17.34 -1.37 3.92
CA LEU A 24 17.74 -0.17 3.16
C LEU A 24 19.07 -0.33 2.45
N GLU A 25 19.98 -1.19 2.94
CA GLU A 25 21.25 -1.47 2.27
C GLU A 25 21.02 -2.30 1.01
N GLU A 26 20.13 -3.30 1.08
CA GLU A 26 19.70 -4.07 -0.08
C GLU A 26 19.01 -3.17 -1.11
N LEU A 27 18.09 -2.30 -0.68
CA LEU A 27 17.43 -1.34 -1.55
C LEU A 27 18.43 -0.42 -2.25
N GLU A 28 19.38 0.14 -1.51
CA GLU A 28 20.44 0.96 -2.07
C GLU A 28 21.29 0.19 -3.09
N GLY A 29 21.61 -1.08 -2.78
CA GLY A 29 22.32 -1.98 -3.68
C GLY A 29 21.61 -2.12 -5.05
N HIS A 30 20.28 -2.30 -5.03
CA HIS A 30 19.48 -2.36 -6.25
C HIS A 30 19.51 -1.02 -7.02
N PHE A 31 19.34 0.11 -6.33
CA PHE A 31 19.33 1.43 -6.97
C PHE A 31 20.68 1.79 -7.59
N LYS A 32 21.80 1.45 -6.94
CA LYS A 32 23.18 1.65 -7.44
C LYS A 32 23.43 1.01 -8.82
N THR A 33 22.69 -0.04 -9.17
CA THR A 33 22.85 -0.68 -10.49
C THR A 33 22.52 0.25 -11.66
N GLY A 34 21.76 1.33 -11.42
CA GLY A 34 21.24 2.25 -12.45
C GLY A 34 20.16 1.64 -13.35
N LYS A 35 19.82 0.36 -13.15
CA LYS A 35 18.82 -0.36 -13.94
C LYS A 35 17.40 -0.14 -13.44
N ILE A 36 17.23 0.14 -12.14
CA ILE A 36 15.92 0.36 -11.52
C ILE A 36 15.45 1.77 -11.85
N LYS A 37 14.24 1.88 -12.41
CA LYS A 37 13.60 3.17 -12.74
C LYS A 37 12.46 3.50 -11.77
N PHE A 38 11.80 2.45 -11.23
CA PHE A 38 10.67 2.59 -10.34
C PHE A 38 10.81 1.63 -9.16
N PHE A 39 10.47 2.13 -7.98
CA PHE A 39 10.26 1.33 -6.78
C PHE A 39 8.78 1.37 -6.42
N TYR A 40 8.06 0.26 -6.63
CA TYR A 40 6.66 0.14 -6.26
C TYR A 40 6.53 -0.32 -4.82
N THR A 41 5.72 0.39 -4.04
CA THR A 41 5.46 0.01 -2.66
C THR A 41 4.05 0.40 -2.20
N ILE A 42 3.52 -0.39 -1.26
CA ILE A 42 2.30 -0.08 -0.50
C ILE A 42 2.77 0.46 0.86
N PRO A 43 2.69 1.77 1.13
CA PRO A 43 3.33 2.36 2.31
C PRO A 43 2.64 2.02 3.62
N ARG A 44 1.32 1.74 3.58
CA ARG A 44 0.49 1.49 4.76
C ARG A 44 -0.22 0.17 4.66
N PHE A 45 -0.32 -0.54 5.79
CA PHE A 45 -1.07 -1.78 5.90
C PHE A 45 -0.70 -2.81 4.82
N HIS A 46 0.60 -2.94 4.53
CA HIS A 46 1.09 -3.84 3.48
C HIS A 46 0.68 -5.28 3.75
N TYR A 47 -0.10 -5.85 2.85
CA TYR A 47 -0.53 -7.26 2.93
C TYR A 47 0.64 -8.23 2.69
N PRO A 48 0.75 -9.36 3.45
CA PRO A 48 -0.16 -9.82 4.51
C PRO A 48 0.20 -9.29 5.90
N LEU A 49 1.35 -8.66 6.08
CA LEU A 49 1.92 -8.30 7.39
C LEU A 49 1.19 -7.14 8.08
N GLY A 50 0.43 -6.32 7.34
CA GLY A 50 -0.18 -5.10 7.86
C GLY A 50 0.82 -4.00 8.23
N HIS A 51 2.10 -4.19 7.91
CA HIS A 51 3.16 -3.24 8.24
C HIS A 51 2.98 -1.91 7.49
N SER A 52 3.26 -0.81 8.20
CA SER A 52 3.32 0.54 7.63
C SER A 52 4.72 1.12 7.86
N TYR A 53 5.29 1.77 6.85
CA TYR A 53 6.58 2.44 7.03
C TYR A 53 6.49 3.56 8.04
N SER A 54 7.51 3.69 8.89
CA SER A 54 7.71 4.86 9.71
C SER A 54 8.02 6.10 8.85
N GLU A 55 7.90 7.30 9.42
CA GLU A 55 8.32 8.51 8.71
C GLU A 55 9.82 8.50 8.41
N GLN A 56 10.62 7.95 9.31
CA GLN A 56 12.06 7.82 9.14
C GLN A 56 12.40 6.92 7.95
N ASP A 57 11.73 5.75 7.81
CA ASP A 57 11.93 4.86 6.67
C ASP A 57 11.57 5.54 5.36
N LYS A 58 10.43 6.26 5.35
CA LYS A 58 9.99 6.98 4.15
C LYS A 58 11.01 8.03 3.72
N ARG A 59 11.56 8.80 4.65
CA ARG A 59 12.60 9.79 4.34
C ARG A 59 13.85 9.12 3.80
N ALA A 60 14.33 8.05 4.44
CA ALA A 60 15.51 7.32 3.97
C ALA A 60 15.30 6.75 2.55
N ILE A 61 14.13 6.20 2.25
CA ILE A 61 13.79 5.70 0.90
C ILE A 61 13.72 6.85 -0.11
N LEU A 62 13.15 8.00 0.25
CA LEU A 62 13.11 9.19 -0.61
C LEU A 62 14.51 9.71 -0.93
N ASP A 63 15.40 9.78 0.07
CA ASP A 63 16.80 10.20 -0.11
C ASP A 63 17.54 9.27 -1.09
N LEU A 64 17.34 7.96 -0.96
CA LEU A 64 17.90 6.98 -1.90
C LEU A 64 17.30 7.15 -3.31
N ALA A 65 15.99 7.35 -3.42
CA ALA A 65 15.32 7.56 -4.69
C ALA A 65 15.83 8.83 -5.40
N ALA A 66 15.98 9.92 -4.66
CA ALA A 66 16.55 11.17 -5.18
C ALA A 66 18.01 10.97 -5.64
N LYS A 67 18.84 10.36 -4.78
CA LYS A 67 20.27 10.10 -5.04
C LYS A 67 20.52 9.29 -6.32
N TYR A 68 19.68 8.30 -6.60
CA TYR A 68 19.85 7.37 -7.73
C TYR A 68 18.91 7.64 -8.91
N GLY A 69 18.09 8.67 -8.85
CA GLY A 69 17.16 9.03 -9.93
C GLY A 69 16.04 8.02 -10.15
N VAL A 70 15.62 7.33 -9.09
CA VAL A 70 14.52 6.36 -9.09
C VAL A 70 13.19 7.05 -8.76
N TYR A 71 12.10 6.68 -9.43
CA TYR A 71 10.76 7.09 -9.02
C TYR A 71 10.17 6.10 -8.02
N ILE A 72 9.42 6.61 -7.03
CA ILE A 72 8.64 5.79 -6.10
C ILE A 72 7.20 5.76 -6.59
N VAL A 73 6.65 4.56 -6.76
CA VAL A 73 5.22 4.36 -7.02
C VAL A 73 4.54 4.01 -5.70
N GLU A 74 3.89 5.00 -5.11
CA GLU A 74 3.18 4.89 -3.84
C GLU A 74 1.74 4.45 -4.07
N ASP A 75 1.42 3.19 -3.77
CA ASP A 75 0.06 2.66 -3.84
C ASP A 75 -0.64 2.79 -2.49
N ASP A 76 -1.40 3.87 -2.31
CA ASP A 76 -2.07 4.23 -1.06
C ASP A 76 -3.56 3.83 -1.06
N TYR A 77 -3.85 2.59 -1.41
CA TYR A 77 -5.22 2.09 -1.55
C TYR A 77 -6.01 1.99 -0.24
N LEU A 78 -5.32 1.94 0.91
CA LEU A 78 -5.92 1.87 2.25
C LEU A 78 -5.79 3.17 3.05
N GLY A 79 -5.21 4.24 2.49
CA GLY A 79 -4.93 5.47 3.22
C GLY A 79 -6.15 6.15 3.87
N ASP A 80 -7.36 5.96 3.32
CA ASP A 80 -8.58 6.49 3.92
C ASP A 80 -8.97 5.82 5.23
N LEU A 81 -8.45 4.62 5.47
CA LEU A 81 -8.71 3.81 6.65
C LEU A 81 -7.59 3.94 7.70
N ASP A 82 -6.64 4.85 7.48
CA ASP A 82 -5.61 5.20 8.46
C ASP A 82 -6.12 6.28 9.42
N SER A 83 -6.50 5.86 10.65
CA SER A 83 -6.94 6.78 11.71
C SER A 83 -5.82 7.73 12.16
N LYS A 84 -4.56 7.30 12.07
CA LYS A 84 -3.38 8.08 12.48
C LYS A 84 -2.98 9.14 11.46
N LYS A 85 -3.55 9.11 10.24
CA LYS A 85 -3.26 10.04 9.14
C LYS A 85 -1.76 10.26 8.91
N GLY A 86 -0.99 9.16 8.95
CA GLY A 86 0.45 9.23 8.74
C GLY A 86 0.78 9.87 7.38
N GLN A 87 1.88 10.62 7.31
CA GLN A 87 2.31 11.30 6.09
C GLN A 87 2.62 10.29 4.98
N THR A 88 2.23 10.62 3.75
CA THR A 88 2.53 9.83 2.55
C THR A 88 3.97 10.09 2.08
N PHE A 89 4.52 9.22 1.23
CA PHE A 89 5.76 9.54 0.51
C PHE A 89 5.59 10.82 -0.29
N HIS A 90 4.46 10.97 -0.99
CA HIS A 90 4.16 12.15 -1.80
C HIS A 90 4.15 13.45 -0.96
N TYR A 91 3.63 13.42 0.28
CA TYR A 91 3.64 14.58 1.16
C TYR A 91 5.06 14.97 1.62
N LEU A 92 5.93 13.97 1.78
CA LEU A 92 7.31 14.15 2.23
C LEU A 92 8.28 14.46 1.09
N ASP A 93 7.86 14.22 -0.17
CA ASP A 93 8.70 14.36 -1.35
C ASP A 93 8.92 15.83 -1.72
N THR A 94 10.19 16.24 -1.77
CA THR A 94 10.63 17.58 -2.20
C THR A 94 11.29 17.59 -3.57
N GLU A 95 11.53 16.40 -4.17
CA GLU A 95 12.32 16.22 -5.39
C GLU A 95 11.48 15.76 -6.59
N GLU A 96 10.15 15.76 -6.46
CA GLU A 96 9.21 15.28 -7.49
C GLU A 96 9.54 13.85 -7.96
N ARG A 97 9.77 12.93 -6.99
CA ARG A 97 10.10 11.53 -7.28
C ARG A 97 8.94 10.57 -7.04
N VAL A 98 7.82 11.03 -6.48
CA VAL A 98 6.72 10.16 -6.09
C VAL A 98 5.56 10.22 -7.08
N ILE A 99 5.20 9.06 -7.60
CA ILE A 99 3.94 8.81 -8.32
C ILE A 99 2.95 8.30 -7.27
N TYR A 100 2.00 9.15 -6.89
CA TYR A 100 1.01 8.80 -5.87
C TYR A 100 -0.25 8.22 -6.50
N ILE A 101 -0.68 7.07 -6.00
CA ILE A 101 -1.87 6.34 -6.47
C ILE A 101 -2.91 6.29 -5.36
N LYS A 102 -4.07 6.90 -5.60
CA LYS A 102 -5.23 6.87 -4.72
C LYS A 102 -6.37 6.07 -5.33
N SER A 103 -6.65 4.90 -4.81
CA SER A 103 -7.80 4.10 -5.24
C SER A 103 -9.05 4.41 -4.40
N PHE A 104 -10.17 4.62 -5.07
CA PHE A 104 -11.48 4.76 -4.42
C PHE A 104 -12.25 3.44 -4.32
N SER A 105 -11.76 2.39 -4.95
CA SER A 105 -12.42 1.07 -4.96
C SER A 105 -12.52 0.44 -3.58
N THR A 106 -11.50 0.62 -2.74
CA THR A 106 -11.48 0.09 -1.37
C THR A 106 -12.26 0.98 -0.41
N SER A 107 -12.16 2.31 -0.60
CA SER A 107 -12.82 3.28 0.28
C SER A 107 -14.32 3.34 0.12
N LEU A 108 -14.83 3.08 -1.10
CA LEU A 108 -16.26 3.11 -1.43
C LEU A 108 -16.79 1.72 -1.76
N PHE A 109 -16.61 1.30 -3.00
CA PHE A 109 -17.02 -0.04 -3.45
C PHE A 109 -16.18 -0.48 -4.65
N PRO A 110 -15.87 -1.79 -4.78
CA PRO A 110 -14.93 -2.30 -5.78
C PRO A 110 -15.34 -2.03 -7.24
N ALA A 111 -16.64 -1.99 -7.52
CA ALA A 111 -17.16 -1.77 -8.87
C ALA A 111 -16.98 -0.32 -9.37
N LEU A 112 -16.62 0.62 -8.51
CA LEU A 112 -16.38 2.02 -8.89
C LEU A 112 -15.24 2.17 -9.89
N ARG A 113 -14.15 1.41 -9.72
CA ARG A 113 -12.99 1.35 -10.63
C ARG A 113 -12.40 2.72 -10.99
N ILE A 114 -12.39 3.66 -10.03
CA ILE A 114 -11.77 4.98 -10.18
C ILE A 114 -10.53 5.05 -9.30
N THR A 115 -9.46 5.57 -9.90
CA THR A 115 -8.18 5.83 -9.25
C THR A 115 -7.73 7.24 -9.63
N ALA A 116 -7.28 8.03 -8.67
CA ALA A 116 -6.60 9.30 -8.90
C ALA A 116 -5.09 9.10 -8.83
N LEU A 117 -4.38 9.80 -9.72
CA LEU A 117 -2.92 9.80 -9.77
C LEU A 117 -2.40 11.22 -9.61
N ILE A 118 -1.36 11.38 -8.79
CA ILE A 118 -0.55 12.59 -8.76
C ILE A 118 0.81 12.22 -9.32
N LEU A 119 1.22 12.92 -10.36
CA LEU A 119 2.41 12.60 -11.14
C LEU A 119 3.46 13.70 -11.02
N PRO A 120 4.74 13.35 -10.94
CA PRO A 120 5.83 14.29 -11.16
C PRO A 120 5.68 15.02 -12.50
N ASN A 121 6.00 16.33 -12.52
CA ASN A 121 5.83 17.14 -13.73
C ASN A 121 6.62 16.58 -14.92
N ALA A 122 7.80 16.02 -14.67
CA ALA A 122 8.68 15.49 -15.72
C ALA A 122 8.07 14.33 -16.54
N ILE A 123 7.13 13.56 -15.97
CA ILE A 123 6.53 12.40 -16.65
C ILE A 123 5.06 12.59 -17.00
N LYS A 124 4.43 13.69 -16.55
CA LYS A 124 3.00 13.92 -16.66
C LYS A 124 2.51 13.93 -18.11
N GLU A 125 3.15 14.66 -19.00
CA GLU A 125 2.73 14.77 -20.40
C GLU A 125 2.84 13.42 -21.12
N ALA A 126 3.96 12.71 -20.95
CA ALA A 126 4.16 11.40 -21.54
C ALA A 126 3.15 10.37 -21.01
N PHE A 127 2.85 10.41 -19.71
CA PHE A 127 1.86 9.54 -19.11
C PHE A 127 0.45 9.79 -19.67
N VAL A 128 0.04 11.06 -19.78
CA VAL A 128 -1.28 11.43 -20.31
C VAL A 128 -1.40 11.01 -21.77
N ALA A 129 -0.37 11.26 -22.58
CA ALA A 129 -0.35 10.84 -23.98
C ALA A 129 -0.51 9.32 -24.12
N TYR A 130 0.22 8.55 -23.30
CA TYR A 130 0.14 7.08 -23.33
C TYR A 130 -1.21 6.58 -22.82
N LYS A 131 -1.75 7.17 -21.74
CA LYS A 131 -3.08 6.84 -21.21
C LYS A 131 -4.17 7.02 -22.26
N ASN A 132 -4.13 8.11 -23.02
CA ASN A 132 -5.12 8.40 -24.06
C ASN A 132 -5.12 7.35 -25.20
N ILE A 133 -4.02 6.63 -25.39
CA ILE A 133 -3.95 5.52 -26.35
C ILE A 133 -4.55 4.24 -25.78
N LEU A 134 -4.29 3.98 -24.48
CA LEU A 134 -4.71 2.73 -23.83
C LEU A 134 -6.17 2.75 -23.36
N ASP A 135 -6.57 3.87 -22.78
CA ASP A 135 -7.85 4.04 -22.10
C ASP A 135 -8.22 5.54 -22.17
N TYR A 136 -8.92 5.90 -23.23
CA TYR A 136 -9.19 7.30 -23.56
C TYR A 136 -9.89 8.04 -22.40
N ASP A 137 -10.95 7.44 -21.84
CA ASP A 137 -11.68 8.01 -20.70
C ASP A 137 -12.07 6.95 -19.68
N SER A 138 -11.89 7.28 -18.40
CA SER A 138 -12.59 6.57 -17.33
C SER A 138 -14.09 6.89 -17.40
N ASN A 139 -14.95 6.00 -16.88
CA ASN A 139 -16.41 6.17 -16.94
C ASN A 139 -16.85 7.52 -16.35
N LEU A 140 -17.30 8.46 -17.22
CA LEU A 140 -17.66 9.83 -16.85
C LEU A 140 -18.85 9.91 -15.89
N ILE A 141 -19.82 8.97 -16.00
CA ILE A 141 -20.97 8.91 -15.09
C ILE A 141 -20.48 8.59 -13.67
N MET A 142 -19.57 7.64 -13.55
CA MET A 142 -19.01 7.27 -12.25
C MET A 142 -18.11 8.38 -11.67
N GLN A 143 -17.37 9.10 -12.52
CA GLN A 143 -16.61 10.28 -12.08
C GLN A 143 -17.55 11.37 -11.54
N LYS A 144 -18.65 11.64 -12.24
CA LYS A 144 -19.64 12.63 -11.77
C LYS A 144 -20.33 12.17 -10.48
N ALA A 145 -20.67 10.90 -10.37
CA ALA A 145 -21.24 10.33 -9.14
C ALA A 145 -20.27 10.47 -7.96
N LEU A 146 -18.98 10.15 -8.17
CA LEU A 146 -17.94 10.34 -7.15
C LEU A 146 -17.78 11.81 -6.73
N SER A 147 -17.76 12.74 -7.71
CA SER A 147 -17.70 14.17 -7.43
C SER A 147 -18.86 14.60 -6.52
N LEU A 148 -20.11 14.26 -6.89
CA LEU A 148 -21.28 14.58 -6.09
C LEU A 148 -21.23 13.96 -4.69
N TYR A 149 -20.71 12.74 -4.58
CA TYR A 149 -20.56 12.04 -3.31
C TYR A 149 -19.56 12.73 -2.38
N ILE A 150 -18.46 13.24 -2.94
CA ILE A 150 -17.46 14.03 -2.21
C ILE A 150 -18.04 15.40 -1.82
N ASP A 151 -18.64 16.11 -2.77
CA ASP A 151 -19.18 17.47 -2.57
C ASP A 151 -20.29 17.49 -1.52
N SER A 152 -21.10 16.43 -1.44
CA SER A 152 -22.14 16.24 -0.42
C SER A 152 -21.62 15.79 0.95
N GLN A 153 -20.29 15.67 1.12
CA GLN A 153 -19.62 15.20 2.34
C GLN A 153 -19.98 13.76 2.76
N LEU A 154 -20.69 13.01 1.94
CA LEU A 154 -21.03 11.62 2.19
C LEU A 154 -19.78 10.72 2.22
N PHE A 155 -18.76 11.07 1.45
CA PHE A 155 -17.47 10.37 1.47
C PHE A 155 -16.86 10.40 2.87
N GLU A 156 -16.73 11.58 3.46
CA GLU A 156 -16.12 11.75 4.78
C GLU A 156 -16.98 11.12 5.89
N LYS A 157 -18.30 11.28 5.81
CA LYS A 157 -19.22 10.63 6.75
C LYS A 157 -19.07 9.11 6.73
N ASN A 158 -19.00 8.49 5.54
CA ASN A 158 -18.81 7.05 5.40
C ASN A 158 -17.43 6.62 5.89
N ARG A 159 -16.38 7.38 5.58
CA ARG A 159 -15.03 7.13 6.05
C ARG A 159 -14.96 7.09 7.58
N LEU A 160 -15.54 8.09 8.25
CA LEU A 160 -15.56 8.16 9.72
C LEU A 160 -16.34 6.99 10.34
N ALA A 161 -17.49 6.64 9.76
CA ALA A 161 -18.28 5.49 10.24
C ALA A 161 -17.48 4.17 10.10
N ARG A 162 -16.74 4.00 9.00
CA ARG A 162 -15.90 2.80 8.81
C ARG A 162 -14.74 2.75 9.80
N LEU A 163 -14.10 3.89 10.09
CA LEU A 163 -13.03 3.97 11.09
C LEU A 163 -13.55 3.60 12.48
N SER A 164 -14.70 4.15 12.88
CA SER A 164 -15.32 3.80 14.19
C SER A 164 -15.63 2.32 14.29
N ASN A 165 -16.27 1.73 13.27
CA ASN A 165 -16.58 0.31 13.25
C ASN A 165 -15.31 -0.56 13.31
N GLN A 166 -14.23 -0.13 12.68
CA GLN A 166 -12.95 -0.83 12.68
C GLN A 166 -12.30 -0.79 14.07
N GLU A 167 -12.31 0.35 14.74
CA GLU A 167 -11.81 0.48 16.11
C GLU A 167 -12.57 -0.40 17.10
N ASP A 168 -13.90 -0.46 16.97
CA ASP A 168 -14.75 -1.33 17.80
C ASP A 168 -14.47 -2.82 17.53
N TYR A 169 -14.30 -3.19 16.26
CA TYR A 169 -13.95 -4.56 15.88
C TYR A 169 -12.55 -4.96 16.37
N GLN A 170 -11.58 -4.05 16.27
CA GLN A 170 -10.23 -4.27 16.79
C GLN A 170 -10.24 -4.52 18.31
N LYS A 171 -10.95 -3.71 19.07
CA LYS A 171 -11.09 -3.90 20.53
C LYS A 171 -11.69 -5.28 20.87
N GLN A 172 -12.74 -5.70 20.16
CA GLN A 172 -13.33 -7.02 20.37
C GLN A 172 -12.35 -8.16 20.07
N ILE A 173 -11.49 -8.02 19.09
CA ILE A 173 -10.44 -9.01 18.79
C ILE A 173 -9.38 -9.00 19.90
N GLU A 174 -8.89 -7.84 20.29
CA GLU A 174 -7.88 -7.70 21.36
C GLU A 174 -8.40 -8.32 22.68
N GLU A 175 -9.62 -8.03 23.09
CA GLU A 175 -10.27 -8.62 24.28
C GLU A 175 -10.35 -10.16 24.20
N ARG A 176 -10.56 -10.72 23.02
CA ARG A 176 -10.58 -12.18 22.82
C ARG A 176 -9.19 -12.79 22.81
N LEU A 177 -8.19 -12.07 22.29
CA LEU A 177 -6.81 -12.54 22.18
C LEU A 177 -6.07 -12.45 23.52
N ASP A 178 -6.39 -11.47 24.38
CA ASP A 178 -5.77 -11.31 25.71
C ASP A 178 -5.92 -12.55 26.59
N ASN A 179 -6.96 -13.36 26.35
CA ASN A 179 -7.19 -14.61 27.04
C ASN A 179 -6.58 -15.84 26.35
N THR A 180 -5.84 -15.63 25.26
CA THR A 180 -5.17 -16.74 24.56
C THR A 180 -3.74 -16.91 25.04
N PRO A 181 -3.23 -18.16 25.18
CA PRO A 181 -1.83 -18.38 25.55
C PRO A 181 -0.83 -18.00 24.45
N CYS A 182 -1.31 -17.47 23.34
CA CYS A 182 -0.54 -17.18 22.14
C CYS A 182 -0.85 -15.75 21.71
N PRO A 183 -0.04 -14.76 22.10
CA PRO A 183 -0.22 -13.39 21.64
C PRO A 183 0.01 -13.33 20.12
N LEU A 184 -1.05 -13.08 19.38
CA LEU A 184 -1.00 -12.95 17.93
C LEU A 184 -0.99 -11.48 17.58
N PRO A 185 -0.01 -10.98 16.81
CA PRO A 185 -0.10 -9.64 16.28
C PRO A 185 -1.34 -9.55 15.39
N HIS A 186 -2.23 -8.63 15.71
CA HIS A 186 -3.40 -8.32 14.89
C HIS A 186 -3.13 -7.05 14.09
N PHE A 187 -3.29 -7.15 12.77
CA PHE A 187 -3.17 -6.00 11.90
C PHE A 187 -4.57 -5.52 11.49
N PRO A 188 -4.93 -4.26 11.79
CA PRO A 188 -6.18 -3.69 11.34
C PRO A 188 -6.31 -3.82 9.82
N LEU A 189 -7.51 -4.01 9.32
CA LEU A 189 -7.86 -4.11 7.90
C LEU A 189 -7.58 -5.45 7.20
N HIS A 190 -7.08 -6.45 7.89
CA HIS A 190 -6.95 -7.80 7.35
C HIS A 190 -7.76 -8.79 8.16
N ASP A 191 -8.52 -9.65 7.48
CA ASP A 191 -9.36 -10.69 8.12
C ASP A 191 -8.54 -11.89 8.64
N GLY A 192 -7.21 -11.77 8.62
CA GLY A 192 -6.28 -12.81 9.01
C GLY A 192 -5.50 -12.47 10.28
N LEU A 193 -5.11 -13.52 11.00
CA LEU A 193 -4.15 -13.45 12.08
C LEU A 193 -2.79 -13.95 11.57
N LEU A 194 -1.73 -13.20 11.87
CA LEU A 194 -0.37 -13.61 11.56
C LEU A 194 0.29 -14.18 12.81
N LEU A 195 0.81 -15.39 12.69
CA LEU A 195 1.54 -16.07 13.76
C LEU A 195 3.05 -15.98 13.47
N ASP A 196 3.81 -15.41 14.38
CA ASP A 196 5.27 -15.47 14.32
C ASP A 196 5.77 -16.88 14.73
N LEU A 197 6.04 -17.70 13.72
CA LEU A 197 6.48 -19.09 13.94
C LEU A 197 7.82 -19.21 14.65
N ARG A 198 8.63 -18.15 14.71
CA ARG A 198 9.89 -18.15 15.47
C ARG A 198 9.64 -18.38 16.96
N GLN A 199 8.50 -17.93 17.46
CA GLN A 199 8.08 -18.13 18.85
C GLN A 199 7.44 -19.49 19.09
N TYR A 200 7.12 -20.24 18.03
CA TYR A 200 6.38 -21.51 18.08
C TYR A 200 7.06 -22.60 17.25
N PRO A 201 8.29 -23.04 17.60
CA PRO A 201 9.07 -23.95 16.78
C PRO A 201 8.38 -25.30 16.54
N LYS A 202 7.51 -25.75 17.45
CA LYS A 202 6.72 -26.98 17.27
C LYS A 202 5.69 -26.83 16.16
N ILE A 203 5.07 -25.65 16.00
CA ILE A 203 4.12 -25.34 14.94
C ILE A 203 4.89 -25.15 13.62
N ALA A 204 6.02 -24.48 13.66
CA ALA A 204 6.87 -24.25 12.49
C ALA A 204 7.37 -25.56 11.83
N SER A 205 7.47 -26.64 12.61
CA SER A 205 7.88 -27.96 12.09
C SER A 205 6.75 -28.77 11.44
N LEU A 206 5.48 -28.33 11.57
CA LEU A 206 4.34 -29.02 10.97
C LEU A 206 4.29 -28.75 9.47
N LYS A 207 4.00 -29.80 8.69
CA LYS A 207 3.75 -29.63 7.24
C LYS A 207 2.38 -28.97 7.03
N HIS A 208 2.23 -28.25 5.92
CA HIS A 208 0.98 -27.59 5.53
C HIS A 208 -0.25 -28.50 5.62
N SER A 209 -0.10 -29.77 5.21
CA SER A 209 -1.17 -30.78 5.30
C SER A 209 -1.61 -31.14 6.72
N GLN A 210 -0.82 -30.80 7.73
CA GLN A 210 -1.10 -31.07 9.15
C GLN A 210 -1.75 -29.84 9.83
N LEU A 211 -1.70 -28.68 9.19
CA LEU A 211 -2.33 -27.45 9.69
C LEU A 211 -3.76 -27.25 9.17
N GLY A 212 -4.26 -28.16 8.32
CA GLY A 212 -5.61 -28.04 7.76
C GLY A 212 -5.76 -26.87 6.74
N LEU A 213 -4.65 -26.43 6.15
CA LEU A 213 -4.58 -25.35 5.16
C LEU A 213 -4.46 -25.90 3.74
#